data_4a15b8392fcd4a281b8b771d4d018875
#
_entry.id   4a15b8392fcd4a281b8b771d4d018875
#
_cell.length_a   1.000
_cell.length_b   1.000
_cell.length_c   1.000
_cell.angle_alpha   90.00
_cell.angle_beta   90.00
_cell.angle_gamma   90.00
#
_symmetry.space_group_name_H-M   'P 1'
#
loop_
_entity.id
_entity.type
_entity.pdbx_description
1 polymer ?
#
loop_
_entity_poly.entity_id
_entity_poly.type
_entity_poly.pdbx_seq_one_letter_code
_entity_poly.pdbx_strand_id
1 'polypeptide(L)' 'MAYTTGQTWGALRKTWKAYRIAKVQNNSGDMRKYAERIRSLQAELGVAQAKFPDLNLV' A
#
# COMPACT_ATOMS: atom_id res chain seq x y z
N MET A 1 5.93 14.41 8.76
CA MET A 1 5.28 14.19 10.05
C MET A 1 5.24 12.69 10.35
N ALA A 2 5.62 12.33 11.54
CA ALA A 2 5.66 10.92 11.91
C ALA A 2 4.31 10.48 12.48
N TYR A 3 3.75 9.41 11.95
CA TYR A 3 2.58 8.77 12.54
C TYR A 3 3.02 7.94 13.74
N THR A 4 2.12 7.74 14.68
CA THR A 4 2.32 6.68 15.68
C THR A 4 2.23 5.33 14.96
N THR A 5 2.78 4.29 15.58
CA THR A 5 2.72 2.94 15.02
C THR A 5 1.28 2.51 14.73
N GLY A 6 0.37 2.80 15.67
CA GLY A 6 -1.05 2.47 15.47
C GLY A 6 -1.67 3.20 14.30
N GLN A 7 -1.33 4.48 14.11
CA GLN A 7 -1.81 5.25 12.95
C GLN A 7 -1.27 4.70 11.64
N THR A 8 -0.01 4.28 11.61
CA THR A 8 0.60 3.70 10.43
C THR A 8 -0.08 2.39 10.04
N TRP A 9 -0.37 1.52 11.02
CA TRP A 9 -1.12 0.29 10.76
C TRP A 9 -2.53 0.58 10.25
N GLY A 10 -3.20 1.60 10.80
CA GLY A 10 -4.51 2.01 10.33
C GLY A 10 -4.47 2.51 8.89
N ALA A 11 -3.49 3.33 8.56
CA ALA A 11 -3.30 3.83 7.20
C ALA A 11 -3.00 2.67 6.23
N LEU A 12 -2.21 1.70 6.66
CA LEU A 12 -1.90 0.53 5.85
C LEU A 12 -3.17 -0.27 5.52
N ARG A 13 -4.01 -0.53 6.52
CA ARG A 13 -5.27 -1.25 6.28
C ARG A 13 -6.18 -0.51 5.29
N LYS A 14 -6.29 0.80 5.44
CA LYS A 14 -7.09 1.64 4.52
C LYS A 14 -6.53 1.61 3.11
N THR A 15 -5.23 1.64 2.98
CA THR A 15 -4.57 1.63 1.67
C THR A 15 -4.75 0.27 0.98
N TRP A 16 -4.67 -0.83 1.73
CA TRP A 16 -4.97 -2.15 1.18
C TRP A 16 -6.39 -2.24 0.65
N LYS A 17 -7.35 -1.69 1.39
CA LYS A 17 -8.74 -1.68 0.95
C LYS A 17 -8.89 -0.88 -0.34
N ALA A 18 -8.27 0.30 -0.40
CA ALA A 18 -8.31 1.13 -1.59
C ALA A 18 -7.65 0.42 -2.79
N TYR A 19 -6.55 -0.28 -2.56
CA TYR A 19 -5.88 -1.06 -3.60
C TYR A 19 -6.81 -2.14 -4.17
N ARG A 20 -7.48 -2.89 -3.30
CA ARG A 20 -8.41 -3.94 -3.75
C ARG A 20 -9.57 -3.37 -4.56
N ILE A 21 -10.08 -2.21 -4.17
CA ILE A 21 -11.14 -1.52 -4.92
C ILE A 21 -10.63 -1.12 -6.30
N ALA A 22 -9.45 -0.52 -6.37
CA ALA A 22 -8.84 -0.14 -7.64
C ALA A 22 -8.62 -1.36 -8.54
N LYS A 23 -8.23 -2.48 -7.96
CA LYS A 23 -8.02 -3.74 -8.70
C LYS A 23 -9.32 -4.23 -9.33
N VAL A 24 -10.41 -4.21 -8.56
CA VAL A 24 -11.73 -4.63 -9.05
C VAL A 24 -12.20 -3.70 -10.19
N GLN A 25 -11.88 -2.43 -10.10
CA GLN A 25 -12.25 -1.43 -11.10
C GLN A 25 -11.30 -1.40 -12.31
N ASN A 26 -10.25 -2.22 -12.31
CA ASN A 26 -9.22 -2.22 -13.35
C ASN A 26 -8.55 -0.86 -13.52
N ASN A 27 -8.41 -0.11 -12.43
CA ASN A 27 -7.78 1.20 -12.44
C ASN A 27 -6.29 1.04 -12.15
N SER A 28 -5.50 0.77 -13.19
CA SER A 28 -4.07 0.49 -13.01
C SER A 28 -3.28 1.66 -12.44
N GLY A 29 -3.67 2.89 -12.76
CA GLY A 29 -3.01 4.08 -12.19
C GLY A 29 -3.17 4.13 -10.68
N ASP A 30 -4.39 3.91 -10.19
CA ASP A 30 -4.67 3.89 -8.76
C ASP A 30 -4.05 2.66 -8.09
N MET A 31 -4.05 1.51 -8.75
CA MET A 31 -3.39 0.32 -8.24
C MET A 31 -1.92 0.59 -7.93
N ARG A 32 -1.20 1.20 -8.87
CA ARG A 32 0.21 1.53 -8.67
C ARG A 32 0.38 2.52 -7.53
N LYS A 33 -0.44 3.55 -7.48
CA LYS A 33 -0.38 4.56 -6.43
C LYS A 33 -0.53 3.94 -5.05
N TYR A 34 -1.55 3.09 -4.88
CA TYR A 34 -1.79 2.45 -3.59
C TYR A 34 -0.77 1.38 -3.27
N ALA A 35 -0.29 0.64 -4.27
CA ALA A 35 0.76 -0.36 -4.06
C ALA A 35 2.06 0.29 -3.56
N GLU A 36 2.45 1.41 -4.14
CA GLU A 36 3.63 2.14 -3.70
C GLU A 36 3.44 2.66 -2.27
N ARG A 37 2.26 3.17 -1.96
CA ARG A 37 1.97 3.65 -0.61
C ARG A 37 2.00 2.52 0.41
N ILE A 38 1.47 1.35 0.06
CA ILE A 38 1.53 0.16 0.93
C ILE A 38 2.98 -0.16 1.25
N ARG A 39 3.85 -0.21 0.24
CA ARG A 39 5.26 -0.52 0.44
C ARG A 39 5.94 0.51 1.33
N SER A 40 5.63 1.79 1.15
CA SER A 40 6.19 2.87 1.99
C SER A 40 5.77 2.73 3.45
N LEU A 41 4.49 2.44 3.69
CA LEU A 41 3.98 2.26 5.05
C LEU A 41 4.59 1.04 5.72
N GLN A 42 4.78 -0.03 4.98
CA GLN A 42 5.44 -1.23 5.49
C GLN A 42 6.90 -0.96 5.83
N ALA A 43 7.58 -0.16 5.03
CA ALA A 43 8.96 0.24 5.33
C ALA A 43 9.03 1.04 6.63
N GLU A 44 8.07 1.94 6.85
CA GLU A 44 8.00 2.71 8.09
C GLU A 44 7.80 1.82 9.30
N LEU A 45 7.04 0.74 9.15
CA LEU A 45 6.77 -0.20 10.22
C LEU A 45 7.92 -1.19 10.44
N GLY A 46 8.89 -1.22 9.53
CA GLY A 46 9.99 -2.17 9.61
C GLY A 46 9.60 -3.61 9.31
N VAL A 47 8.49 -3.80 8.60
CA VAL A 47 8.02 -5.13 8.19
C VAL A 47 8.36 -5.37 6.71
N ALA A 48 8.27 -6.62 6.28
CA ALA A 48 8.55 -6.97 4.90
C ALA A 48 7.57 -6.27 3.96
N GLN A 49 8.10 -5.68 2.88
CA GLN A 49 7.28 -5.01 1.90
C GLN A 49 6.59 -6.02 0.98
N ALA A 50 5.31 -5.80 0.72
CA ALA A 50 4.56 -6.62 -0.22
C ALA A 50 5.12 -6.46 -1.62
N LYS A 51 5.03 -7.52 -2.41
CA LYS A 51 5.51 -7.52 -3.80
C LYS A 51 4.32 -7.43 -4.74
N PHE A 52 4.44 -6.61 -5.77
CA PHE A 52 3.42 -6.43 -6.79
C PHE A 52 4.07 -6.64 -8.16
N PRO A 53 4.30 -7.92 -8.55
CA PRO A 53 5.03 -8.21 -9.80
C PRO A 53 4.35 -7.61 -11.04
N ASP A 54 3.02 -7.58 -11.07
CA ASP A 54 2.25 -7.05 -12.19
C ASP A 54 2.47 -5.54 -12.37
N LEU A 55 2.97 -4.88 -11.34
CA LEU A 55 3.24 -3.44 -11.35
C LEU A 55 4.74 -3.15 -11.33
N ASN A 56 5.58 -4.17 -11.49
CA ASN A 56 7.05 -4.06 -11.39
C ASN A 56 7.53 -3.55 -10.02
N LEU A 57 6.78 -3.82 -8.98
CA LEU A 57 7.14 -3.49 -7.61
C LEU A 57 7.53 -4.77 -6.87
N VAL A 58 8.79 -5.12 -6.96
CA VAL A 58 9.32 -6.37 -6.39
C VAL A 58 10.50 -6.15 -5.44
#